data_bf85fb07d133ebbb1c4e1aa2c4474f6d
#
_entry.id   bf85fb07d133ebbb1c4e1aa2c4474f6d
#
_cell.length_a   1.000
_cell.length_b   1.000
_cell.length_c   1.000
_cell.angle_alpha   90.00
_cell.angle_beta   90.00
_cell.angle_gamma   90.00
#
_symmetry.space_group_name_H-M   'P 1'
#
loop_
_entity.id
_entity.type
_entity.pdbx_description
1 polymer ?
#
loop_
_entity_poly.entity_id
_entity_poly.type
_entity_poly.pdbx_seq_one_letter_code
_entity_poly.pdbx_strand_id
1 'polypeptide(L)'
;MKANNILETIGNTPVVKINKLYGANKNVFIKLERNNPGNSIKDRIALAMIEDAEAKNLLNPNSVIIEPTSGNTGIGLALVAAVKGYKVILVMLESMSVERRKLMEIYGAEFDLTPREKGMKGAIERAAELVLQTPNSWSPSQFKNPANVVVHQRTTAQEILNDFPKGLDYIITGVGTGGH
;
A
#
# COMPACT_ATOMS: atom_id res chain seq x y z
N MET A 1 -0.46 19.58 -12.52
CA MET A 1 -1.50 19.12 -11.56
C MET A 1 -1.43 20.03 -10.32
N LYS A 2 -2.57 20.46 -9.76
CA LYS A 2 -2.64 21.13 -8.45
C LYS A 2 -3.44 20.20 -7.53
N ALA A 3 -2.84 19.78 -6.44
CA ALA A 3 -3.45 18.87 -5.47
C ALA A 3 -3.67 19.59 -4.12
N ASN A 4 -4.72 19.25 -3.39
CA ASN A 4 -5.01 19.80 -2.06
C ASN A 4 -4.20 19.12 -0.96
N ASN A 5 -3.85 17.84 -1.16
CA ASN A 5 -2.98 17.08 -0.29
C ASN A 5 -2.22 16.01 -1.09
N ILE A 6 -1.26 15.37 -0.45
CA ILE A 6 -0.36 14.42 -1.10
C ILE A 6 -1.08 13.15 -1.60
N LEU A 7 -2.22 12.77 -1.02
CA LEU A 7 -2.96 11.57 -1.42
C LEU A 7 -3.56 11.69 -2.82
N GLU A 8 -3.87 12.90 -3.26
CA GLU A 8 -4.36 13.16 -4.63
C GLU A 8 -3.29 12.95 -5.71
N THR A 9 -2.03 12.76 -5.32
CA THR A 9 -0.93 12.43 -6.22
C THR A 9 -0.69 10.94 -6.39
N ILE A 10 -1.45 10.09 -5.67
CA ILE A 10 -1.36 8.64 -5.78
C ILE A 10 -1.96 8.20 -7.12
N GLY A 11 -1.23 7.35 -7.84
CA GLY A 11 -1.65 6.89 -9.16
C GLY A 11 -1.14 7.80 -10.29
N ASN A 12 -1.70 7.62 -11.48
CA ASN A 12 -1.25 8.29 -12.72
C ASN A 12 0.27 8.26 -12.90
N THR A 13 0.86 7.12 -12.57
CA THR A 13 2.30 6.92 -12.60
C THR A 13 2.80 6.86 -14.05
N PRO A 14 3.97 7.44 -14.35
CA PRO A 14 4.47 7.48 -15.72
C PRO A 14 4.87 6.09 -16.23
N VAL A 15 4.73 5.94 -17.55
CA VAL A 15 5.27 4.80 -18.31
C VAL A 15 6.49 5.26 -19.09
N VAL A 16 7.61 4.56 -18.96
CA VAL A 16 8.89 4.92 -19.58
C VAL A 16 9.40 3.79 -20.46
N LYS A 17 9.79 4.10 -21.69
CA LYS A 17 10.42 3.14 -22.62
C LYS A 17 11.85 2.81 -22.15
N ILE A 18 12.19 1.52 -22.16
CA ILE A 18 13.54 1.04 -21.85
C ILE A 18 14.32 0.89 -23.15
N ASN A 19 15.20 1.85 -23.45
CA ASN A 19 15.88 1.91 -24.73
C ASN A 19 17.22 1.13 -24.77
N LYS A 20 18.00 1.13 -23.67
CA LYS A 20 19.35 0.57 -23.66
C LYS A 20 19.39 -0.93 -23.41
N LEU A 21 18.63 -1.40 -22.42
CA LEU A 21 18.72 -2.78 -21.93
C LEU A 21 18.23 -3.82 -22.97
N TYR A 22 17.18 -3.46 -23.72
CA TYR A 22 16.56 -4.37 -24.71
C TYR A 22 16.76 -3.92 -26.17
N GLY A 23 17.51 -2.83 -26.39
CA GLY A 23 17.66 -2.20 -27.68
C GLY A 23 16.48 -1.30 -28.08
N ALA A 24 16.77 -0.24 -28.83
CA ALA A 24 15.79 0.79 -29.18
C ALA A 24 14.66 0.29 -30.10
N ASN A 25 14.87 -0.82 -30.81
CA ASN A 25 13.91 -1.46 -31.69
C ASN A 25 12.88 -2.35 -30.98
N LYS A 26 13.00 -2.55 -29.67
CA LYS A 26 12.02 -3.27 -28.85
C LYS A 26 11.10 -2.30 -28.14
N ASN A 27 9.82 -2.66 -28.05
CA ASN A 27 8.80 -1.90 -27.34
C ASN A 27 8.63 -2.45 -25.92
N VAL A 28 9.65 -2.24 -25.08
CA VAL A 28 9.62 -2.61 -23.67
C VAL A 28 9.45 -1.35 -22.84
N PHE A 29 8.46 -1.36 -21.96
CA PHE A 29 8.11 -0.22 -21.12
C PHE A 29 8.08 -0.65 -19.65
N ILE A 30 8.30 0.30 -18.75
CA ILE A 30 8.12 0.14 -17.30
C ILE A 30 7.16 1.18 -16.77
N LYS A 31 6.13 0.75 -16.04
CA LYS A 31 5.26 1.65 -15.28
C LYS A 31 5.89 1.92 -13.92
N LEU A 32 6.20 3.18 -13.65
CA LEU A 32 7.01 3.57 -12.50
C LEU A 32 6.16 3.77 -11.24
N GLU A 33 5.70 2.68 -10.63
CA GLU A 33 4.92 2.74 -9.38
C GLU A 33 5.71 3.31 -8.18
N ARG A 34 7.03 3.39 -8.28
CA ARG A 34 7.87 4.13 -7.34
C ARG A 34 7.59 5.63 -7.28
N ASN A 35 6.89 6.17 -8.27
CA ASN A 35 6.54 7.59 -8.33
C ASN A 35 5.29 7.93 -7.49
N ASN A 36 4.63 6.95 -6.90
CA ASN A 36 3.67 7.23 -5.84
C ASN A 36 4.38 7.86 -4.63
N PRO A 37 3.73 8.71 -3.83
CA PRO A 37 4.36 9.48 -2.75
C PRO A 37 5.02 8.62 -1.65
N GLY A 38 4.49 7.44 -1.35
CA GLY A 38 5.11 6.43 -0.47
C GLY A 38 6.07 5.47 -1.20
N ASN A 39 6.45 5.80 -2.45
CA ASN A 39 7.40 5.09 -3.31
C ASN A 39 6.99 3.68 -3.73
N SER A 40 5.71 3.35 -3.78
CA SER A 40 5.29 2.04 -4.26
C SER A 40 3.83 1.99 -4.72
N ILE A 41 3.50 0.91 -5.43
CA ILE A 41 2.13 0.55 -5.81
C ILE A 41 1.20 0.39 -4.59
N LYS A 42 1.75 0.16 -3.39
CA LYS A 42 0.96 -0.08 -2.17
C LYS A 42 0.27 1.18 -1.64
N ASP A 43 0.69 2.35 -2.06
CA ASP A 43 -0.01 3.60 -1.75
C ASP A 43 -1.44 3.57 -2.26
N ARG A 44 -1.65 2.99 -3.47
CA ARG A 44 -2.98 2.83 -4.06
C ARG A 44 -3.91 1.99 -3.19
N ILE A 45 -3.44 0.82 -2.75
CA ILE A 45 -4.27 -0.06 -1.92
C ILE A 45 -4.46 0.50 -0.51
N ALA A 46 -3.46 1.16 0.05
CA ALA A 46 -3.56 1.78 1.37
C ALA A 46 -4.67 2.85 1.40
N LEU A 47 -4.66 3.75 0.41
CA LEU A 47 -5.70 4.76 0.26
C LEU A 47 -7.08 4.11 0.05
N ALA A 48 -7.18 3.19 -0.90
CA ALA A 48 -8.46 2.58 -1.25
C ALA A 48 -9.09 1.77 -0.11
N MET A 49 -8.29 1.02 0.66
CA MET A 49 -8.80 0.25 1.80
C MET A 49 -9.32 1.16 2.91
N ILE A 50 -8.62 2.26 3.20
CA ILE A 50 -9.07 3.23 4.21
C ILE A 50 -10.33 3.95 3.75
N GLU A 51 -10.40 4.43 2.50
CA GLU A 51 -11.58 5.10 1.95
C GLU A 51 -12.80 4.18 1.86
N ASP A 52 -12.61 2.92 1.50
CA ASP A 52 -13.67 1.91 1.51
C ASP A 52 -14.21 1.67 2.94
N ALA A 53 -13.33 1.63 3.92
CA ALA A 53 -13.71 1.49 5.32
C ALA A 53 -14.44 2.73 5.87
N GLU A 54 -14.01 3.93 5.48
CA GLU A 54 -14.72 5.19 5.78
C GLU A 54 -16.14 5.17 5.19
N ALA A 55 -16.25 4.82 3.90
CA ALA A 55 -17.52 4.75 3.19
C ALA A 55 -18.50 3.73 3.81
N LYS A 56 -17.97 2.68 4.44
CA LYS A 56 -18.74 1.64 5.14
C LYS A 56 -18.97 1.95 6.63
N ASN A 57 -18.54 3.12 7.12
CA ASN A 57 -18.58 3.50 8.54
C ASN A 57 -17.85 2.52 9.47
N LEU A 58 -16.81 1.84 8.97
CA LEU A 58 -15.92 0.97 9.77
C LEU A 58 -14.82 1.76 10.45
N LEU A 59 -14.55 2.98 9.99
CA LEU A 59 -13.61 3.94 10.57
C LEU A 59 -14.32 5.21 11.02
N ASN A 60 -13.91 5.73 12.16
CA ASN A 60 -14.32 7.03 12.69
C ASN A 60 -13.06 7.80 13.15
N PRO A 61 -13.15 9.11 13.48
CA PRO A 61 -11.97 9.92 13.81
C PRO A 61 -11.10 9.40 14.96
N ASN A 62 -11.63 8.52 15.82
CA ASN A 62 -10.90 7.91 16.94
C ASN A 62 -10.45 6.46 16.65
N SER A 63 -10.60 6.00 15.42
CA SER A 63 -10.23 4.63 15.07
C SER A 63 -8.73 4.44 15.03
N VAL A 64 -8.30 3.22 15.37
CA VAL A 64 -6.91 2.77 15.31
C VAL A 64 -6.78 1.73 14.21
N ILE A 65 -5.94 1.99 13.24
CA ILE A 65 -5.64 1.06 12.14
C ILE A 65 -4.54 0.11 12.60
N ILE A 66 -4.78 -1.20 12.52
CA ILE A 66 -3.80 -2.23 12.94
C ILE A 66 -3.57 -3.19 11.77
N GLU A 67 -2.31 -3.30 11.30
CA GLU A 67 -1.98 -4.19 10.18
C GLU A 67 -0.65 -4.93 10.42
N PRO A 68 -0.61 -6.26 10.20
CA PRO A 68 0.63 -7.02 10.25
C PRO A 68 1.40 -6.82 8.93
N THR A 69 2.35 -5.90 8.92
CA THR A 69 3.15 -5.61 7.73
C THR A 69 4.45 -4.90 8.08
N SER A 70 5.50 -5.26 7.39
CA SER A 70 6.83 -4.63 7.49
C SER A 70 7.29 -4.01 6.16
N GLY A 71 6.42 -4.05 5.16
CA GLY A 71 6.75 -3.65 3.81
C GLY A 71 6.07 -2.35 3.37
N ASN A 72 5.98 -2.19 2.07
CA ASN A 72 5.43 -0.99 1.43
C ASN A 72 3.96 -0.71 1.79
N THR A 73 3.19 -1.74 2.14
CA THR A 73 1.82 -1.53 2.65
C THR A 73 1.81 -0.73 3.95
N GLY A 74 2.75 -1.02 4.86
CA GLY A 74 2.90 -0.25 6.10
C GLY A 74 3.26 1.21 5.84
N ILE A 75 4.15 1.48 4.88
CA ILE A 75 4.50 2.84 4.48
C ILE A 75 3.28 3.57 3.92
N GLY A 76 2.53 2.94 3.01
CA GLY A 76 1.32 3.52 2.45
C GLY A 76 0.24 3.78 3.49
N LEU A 77 0.00 2.83 4.42
CA LEU A 77 -0.97 3.01 5.51
C LEU A 77 -0.57 4.15 6.45
N ALA A 78 0.71 4.23 6.83
CA ALA A 78 1.22 5.31 7.68
C ALA A 78 1.07 6.68 7.00
N LEU A 79 1.41 6.79 5.71
CA LEU A 79 1.24 8.00 4.92
C LEU A 79 -0.24 8.45 4.87
N VAL A 80 -1.15 7.53 4.53
CA VAL A 80 -2.58 7.84 4.42
C VAL A 80 -3.16 8.20 5.79
N ALA A 81 -2.79 7.45 6.84
CA ALA A 81 -3.23 7.71 8.21
C ALA A 81 -2.77 9.08 8.70
N ALA A 82 -1.52 9.48 8.41
CA ALA A 82 -0.99 10.79 8.78
C ALA A 82 -1.83 11.94 8.17
N VAL A 83 -2.22 11.82 6.90
CA VAL A 83 -3.02 12.85 6.21
C VAL A 83 -4.47 12.88 6.70
N LYS A 84 -5.06 11.70 6.95
CA LYS A 84 -6.47 11.57 7.37
C LYS A 84 -6.68 11.69 8.89
N GLY A 85 -5.60 11.74 9.68
CA GLY A 85 -5.65 11.91 11.13
C GLY A 85 -5.94 10.63 11.92
N TYR A 86 -5.68 9.44 11.34
CA TYR A 86 -5.84 8.16 12.04
C TYR A 86 -4.58 7.77 12.80
N LYS A 87 -4.76 7.07 13.91
CA LYS A 87 -3.67 6.32 14.54
C LYS A 87 -3.42 5.03 13.77
N VAL A 88 -2.16 4.64 13.64
CA VAL A 88 -1.78 3.38 13.01
C VAL A 88 -0.76 2.62 13.85
N ILE A 89 -1.01 1.35 14.08
CA ILE A 89 -0.09 0.41 14.73
C ILE A 89 0.29 -0.65 13.72
N LEU A 90 1.58 -0.75 13.41
CA LEU A 90 2.11 -1.74 12.50
C LEU A 90 2.76 -2.87 13.29
N VAL A 91 2.23 -4.08 13.11
CA VAL A 91 2.78 -5.28 13.75
C VAL A 91 3.82 -5.90 12.83
N MET A 92 5.05 -6.03 13.30
CA MET A 92 6.14 -6.54 12.48
C MET A 92 7.22 -7.23 13.30
N LEU A 93 8.06 -8.02 12.61
CA LEU A 93 9.20 -8.67 13.24
C LEU A 93 10.23 -7.64 13.70
N GLU A 94 10.80 -7.83 14.87
CA GLU A 94 11.89 -6.97 15.41
C GLU A 94 13.12 -6.92 14.52
N SER A 95 13.35 -7.96 13.69
CA SER A 95 14.48 -8.05 12.75
C SER A 95 14.29 -7.23 11.47
N MET A 96 13.16 -6.52 11.32
CA MET A 96 12.92 -5.72 10.12
C MET A 96 13.76 -4.45 10.10
N SER A 97 14.05 -3.97 8.87
CA SER A 97 14.91 -2.81 8.61
C SER A 97 14.54 -1.59 9.45
N VAL A 98 15.54 -1.05 10.15
CA VAL A 98 15.41 0.15 10.97
C VAL A 98 15.05 1.37 10.11
N GLU A 99 15.58 1.45 8.89
CA GLU A 99 15.32 2.56 7.96
C GLU A 99 13.84 2.60 7.57
N ARG A 100 13.23 1.45 7.31
CA ARG A 100 11.79 1.37 7.02
C ARG A 100 10.94 1.75 8.23
N ARG A 101 11.33 1.33 9.43
CA ARG A 101 10.66 1.73 10.66
C ARG A 101 10.71 3.24 10.84
N LYS A 102 11.90 3.85 10.70
CA LYS A 102 12.06 5.31 10.79
C LYS A 102 11.19 6.06 9.79
N LEU A 103 11.07 5.57 8.56
CA LEU A 103 10.20 6.19 7.57
C LEU A 103 8.71 6.15 7.98
N MET A 104 8.24 5.02 8.49
CA MET A 104 6.87 4.89 8.98
C MET A 104 6.64 5.72 10.25
N GLU A 105 7.65 5.80 11.13
CA GLU A 105 7.63 6.61 12.36
C GLU A 105 7.50 8.11 12.06
N ILE A 106 8.16 8.60 11.01
CA ILE A 106 8.03 9.99 10.54
C ILE A 106 6.57 10.31 10.16
N TYR A 107 5.84 9.33 9.65
CA TYR A 107 4.39 9.45 9.38
C TYR A 107 3.51 9.22 10.63
N GLY A 108 4.11 9.03 11.82
CA GLY A 108 3.37 8.86 13.07
C GLY A 108 2.91 7.43 13.36
N ALA A 109 3.44 6.41 12.66
CA ALA A 109 3.11 5.02 12.95
C ALA A 109 3.75 4.55 14.26
N GLU A 110 2.96 3.83 15.07
CA GLU A 110 3.42 3.06 16.21
C GLU A 110 3.72 1.61 15.82
N PHE A 111 4.55 0.93 16.60
CA PHE A 111 4.97 -0.45 16.30
C PHE A 111 4.71 -1.39 17.46
N ASP A 112 4.18 -2.56 17.13
CA ASP A 112 4.20 -3.73 18.01
C ASP A 112 5.17 -4.75 17.40
N LEU A 113 6.30 -4.99 18.07
CA LEU A 113 7.38 -5.82 17.54
C LEU A 113 7.22 -7.25 18.04
N THR A 114 7.26 -8.21 17.13
CA THR A 114 7.18 -9.64 17.43
C THR A 114 8.54 -10.32 17.27
N PRO A 115 8.82 -11.37 18.06
CA PRO A 115 10.05 -12.15 17.94
C PRO A 115 10.26 -12.70 16.53
N ARG A 116 11.51 -12.67 16.06
CA ARG A 116 11.90 -13.14 14.73
C ARG A 116 11.47 -14.59 14.47
N GLU A 117 11.59 -15.45 15.50
CA GLU A 117 11.32 -16.87 15.41
C GLU A 117 9.85 -17.19 15.09
N LYS A 118 8.93 -16.28 15.44
CA LYS A 118 7.50 -16.44 15.16
C LYS A 118 7.14 -16.14 13.70
N GLY A 119 8.05 -15.52 12.95
CA GLY A 119 7.84 -15.17 11.55
C GLY A 119 6.58 -14.31 11.30
N MET A 120 6.18 -14.21 10.05
CA MET A 120 4.98 -13.44 9.67
C MET A 120 3.70 -13.98 10.31
N LYS A 121 3.64 -15.30 10.57
CA LYS A 121 2.49 -15.92 11.25
C LYS A 121 2.30 -15.31 12.64
N GLY A 122 3.37 -15.18 13.42
CA GLY A 122 3.31 -14.56 14.74
C GLY A 122 2.89 -13.09 14.69
N ALA A 123 3.30 -12.34 13.67
CA ALA A 123 2.85 -10.97 13.50
C ALA A 123 1.34 -10.88 13.17
N ILE A 124 0.83 -11.81 12.37
CA ILE A 124 -0.61 -11.90 12.04
C ILE A 124 -1.42 -12.23 13.30
N GLU A 125 -0.99 -13.22 14.07
CA GLU A 125 -1.64 -13.61 15.33
C GLU A 125 -1.66 -12.44 16.32
N ARG A 126 -0.53 -11.77 16.49
CA ARG A 126 -0.40 -10.61 17.37
C ARG A 126 -1.27 -9.43 16.93
N ALA A 127 -1.36 -9.17 15.63
CA ALA A 127 -2.26 -8.13 15.12
C ALA A 127 -3.73 -8.45 15.42
N ALA A 128 -4.13 -9.71 15.28
CA ALA A 128 -5.48 -10.15 15.61
C ALA A 128 -5.80 -9.97 17.11
N GLU A 129 -4.84 -10.30 18.00
CA GLU A 129 -4.97 -10.04 19.43
C GLU A 129 -5.13 -8.55 19.74
N LEU A 130 -4.28 -7.70 19.12
CA LEU A 130 -4.34 -6.25 19.31
C LEU A 130 -5.68 -5.65 18.86
N VAL A 131 -6.23 -6.13 17.74
CA VAL A 131 -7.56 -5.70 17.27
C VAL A 131 -8.64 -6.00 18.32
N LEU A 132 -8.59 -7.17 18.96
CA LEU A 132 -9.54 -7.52 20.01
C LEU A 132 -9.36 -6.69 21.30
N GLN A 133 -8.15 -6.27 21.60
CA GLN A 133 -7.79 -5.54 22.82
C GLN A 133 -7.92 -4.02 22.68
N THR A 134 -7.95 -3.51 21.45
CA THR A 134 -7.94 -2.07 21.17
C THR A 134 -9.33 -1.59 20.78
N PRO A 135 -10.00 -0.77 21.59
CA PRO A 135 -11.30 -0.20 21.24
C PRO A 135 -11.23 0.60 19.94
N ASN A 136 -12.29 0.53 19.13
CA ASN A 136 -12.40 1.22 17.85
C ASN A 136 -11.27 0.88 16.86
N SER A 137 -10.66 -0.29 16.95
CA SER A 137 -9.64 -0.72 16.00
C SER A 137 -10.25 -1.35 14.75
N TRP A 138 -9.52 -1.23 13.65
CA TRP A 138 -9.84 -1.84 12.37
C TRP A 138 -8.57 -2.35 11.69
N SER A 139 -8.64 -3.52 11.05
CA SER A 139 -7.55 -4.06 10.25
C SER A 139 -7.86 -4.02 8.76
N PRO A 140 -7.01 -3.39 7.95
CA PRO A 140 -7.12 -3.39 6.49
C PRO A 140 -7.15 -4.78 5.86
N SER A 141 -6.43 -5.74 6.43
CA SER A 141 -6.37 -7.14 5.95
C SER A 141 -6.05 -7.23 4.46
N GLN A 142 -4.91 -6.70 4.03
CA GLN A 142 -4.53 -6.51 2.62
C GLN A 142 -4.68 -7.76 1.73
N PHE A 143 -4.59 -8.97 2.30
CA PHE A 143 -4.73 -10.24 1.57
C PHE A 143 -6.19 -10.67 1.34
N LYS A 144 -7.14 -10.06 2.03
CA LYS A 144 -8.57 -10.42 2.00
C LYS A 144 -9.48 -9.28 1.58
N ASN A 145 -9.01 -8.04 1.64
CA ASN A 145 -9.81 -6.86 1.40
C ASN A 145 -10.09 -6.67 -0.10
N PRO A 146 -11.34 -6.69 -0.55
CA PRO A 146 -11.69 -6.54 -1.95
C PRO A 146 -11.33 -5.17 -2.52
N ALA A 147 -11.21 -4.11 -1.70
CA ALA A 147 -10.78 -2.79 -2.14
C ALA A 147 -9.38 -2.81 -2.77
N ASN A 148 -8.51 -3.76 -2.36
CA ASN A 148 -7.21 -3.99 -2.96
C ASN A 148 -7.33 -4.38 -4.46
N VAL A 149 -8.25 -5.26 -4.81
CA VAL A 149 -8.48 -5.65 -6.22
C VAL A 149 -9.16 -4.51 -6.99
N VAL A 150 -10.21 -3.95 -6.40
CA VAL A 150 -11.03 -2.92 -7.04
C VAL A 150 -10.24 -1.68 -7.42
N VAL A 151 -9.29 -1.22 -6.57
CA VAL A 151 -8.48 -0.04 -6.90
C VAL A 151 -7.61 -0.27 -8.13
N HIS A 152 -7.05 -1.47 -8.30
CA HIS A 152 -6.25 -1.76 -9.49
C HIS A 152 -7.09 -1.84 -10.76
N GLN A 153 -8.31 -2.34 -10.67
CA GLN A 153 -9.26 -2.32 -11.79
C GLN A 153 -9.64 -0.89 -12.19
N ARG A 154 -9.88 -0.02 -11.20
CA ARG A 154 -10.34 1.36 -11.42
C ARG A 154 -9.22 2.33 -11.79
N THR A 155 -7.99 2.06 -11.41
CA THR A 155 -6.86 2.97 -11.60
C THR A 155 -5.76 2.35 -12.44
N THR A 156 -4.98 1.43 -11.91
CA THR A 156 -3.78 0.88 -12.57
C THR A 156 -4.09 0.29 -13.95
N ALA A 157 -5.17 -0.49 -14.05
CA ALA A 157 -5.58 -1.09 -15.32
C ALA A 157 -6.03 -0.03 -16.31
N GLN A 158 -6.81 0.97 -15.87
CA GLN A 158 -7.27 2.05 -16.75
C GLN A 158 -6.11 2.93 -17.24
N GLU A 159 -5.14 3.22 -16.38
CA GLU A 159 -3.92 3.93 -16.76
C GLU A 159 -3.15 3.17 -17.85
N ILE A 160 -2.98 1.85 -17.68
CA ILE A 160 -2.32 1.00 -18.68
C ILE A 160 -3.08 1.00 -20.02
N LEU A 161 -4.41 0.85 -19.97
CA LEU A 161 -5.24 0.87 -21.20
C LEU A 161 -5.17 2.21 -21.91
N ASN A 162 -5.11 3.32 -21.18
CA ASN A 162 -4.97 4.68 -21.75
C ASN A 162 -3.59 4.89 -22.37
N ASP A 163 -2.53 4.40 -21.73
CA ASP A 163 -1.16 4.50 -22.25
C ASP A 163 -0.92 3.61 -23.47
N PHE A 164 -1.66 2.49 -23.59
CA PHE A 164 -1.54 1.52 -24.66
C PHE A 164 -2.89 1.22 -25.35
N PRO A 165 -3.49 2.18 -26.04
CA PRO A 165 -4.83 2.04 -26.63
C PRO A 165 -4.91 0.99 -27.75
N LYS A 166 -3.77 0.57 -28.30
CA LYS A 166 -3.68 -0.52 -29.30
C LYS A 166 -3.46 -1.90 -28.67
N GLY A 167 -3.41 -1.98 -27.33
CA GLY A 167 -3.13 -3.19 -26.58
C GLY A 167 -1.65 -3.46 -26.33
N LEU A 168 -1.39 -4.51 -25.59
CA LEU A 168 -0.07 -5.03 -25.23
C LEU A 168 0.00 -6.50 -25.55
N ASP A 169 1.15 -6.98 -26.03
CA ASP A 169 1.40 -8.42 -26.20
C ASP A 169 1.60 -9.13 -24.87
N TYR A 170 2.25 -8.46 -23.91
CA TYR A 170 2.59 -8.99 -22.60
C TYR A 170 2.49 -7.94 -21.50
N ILE A 171 2.04 -8.36 -20.33
CA ILE A 171 2.15 -7.64 -19.07
C ILE A 171 2.92 -8.52 -18.10
N ILE A 172 4.02 -8.00 -17.54
CA ILE A 172 4.84 -8.71 -16.56
C ILE A 172 4.77 -7.97 -15.24
N THR A 173 4.34 -8.66 -14.18
CA THR A 173 4.22 -8.08 -12.86
C THR A 173 4.57 -9.08 -11.76
N GLY A 174 4.92 -8.57 -10.57
CA GLY A 174 5.13 -9.39 -9.38
C GLY A 174 3.80 -9.70 -8.68
N VAL A 175 3.65 -10.93 -8.20
CA VAL A 175 2.49 -11.34 -7.40
C VAL A 175 2.86 -11.31 -5.92
N GLY A 176 2.12 -10.52 -5.13
CA GLY A 176 2.22 -10.47 -3.67
C GLY A 176 0.87 -10.83 -3.02
N THR A 177 0.00 -9.85 -2.85
CA THR A 177 -1.35 -10.05 -2.28
C THR A 177 -2.34 -10.67 -3.26
N GLY A 178 -2.00 -10.71 -4.55
CA GLY A 178 -2.92 -11.13 -5.61
C GLY A 178 -3.94 -10.07 -6.04
N GLY A 179 -3.88 -8.87 -5.50
CA GLY A 179 -4.82 -7.79 -5.84
C GLY A 179 -4.48 -7.06 -7.14
N HIS A 180 -3.21 -7.06 -7.50
CA HIS A 180 -2.67 -6.39 -8.68
C HIS A 180 -2.54 -7.33 -9.86
#